data_ad9c4e361678dab51712f593cd5c5d10
#
_entry.id   ad9c4e361678dab51712f593cd5c5d10
#
_cell.length_a   1.000
_cell.length_b   1.000
_cell.length_c   1.000
_cell.angle_alpha   90.00
_cell.angle_beta   90.00
_cell.angle_gamma   90.00
#
_symmetry.space_group_name_H-M   'P 1'
#
loop_
_entity.id
_entity.type
_entity.pdbx_description
1 polymer ?
#
loop_
_entity_poly.entity_id
_entity_poly.type
_entity_poly.pdbx_seq_one_letter_code
_entity_poly.pdbx_strand_id
1 'polypeptide(L)'
;AEGFRRITFFPDRPDVMARYTCTIEADCERFPQLLSNGNLVAKGEADGGRHWARWEDPFAKPCYLFALVAARLDVLEDVFVTASGRKVRCAVYVEPGKLDQCGHALAALKKAMRWDEERFGLEMDLDGYMIVAVGDFNMGAMENKGLNIFNTKYVLARQDTATDMDYQNIDRVVGHEYFHNWTGNRVTCRDWFQLSLKEGLTVFRDQEFGADVHSRAVTRIQEVRTLRIAQFPEDAGPMAHPVRPASYAEINNFYTATVYEKGAEVVRMIQTLIGREAFRRGMDLYFARHDGQAVTCEDFVAAMEAASGVNLTQFRRWYARAGTPRLHAAGQYDAAAKRFTLTLTQTLAPTAYEARLREAGLPVEDGPLHIPVAVGLVLPDGSDAFLAQTRVLSLTETCQTFVFEDIPATPVASLLRDFSAPVHLDFEQTDTELAHLMAHDSDAFNRWEAGQRLATRVLLAGIAVGGRGNDWIPASFVTACARVLEAGLRGVRDSAALAAEALTLPAEQVLAEVVAGQGRVIDPDAIHRARIQLRCH
;
A
#
# COMPACT_ATOMS: atom_id res chain seq x y z
N ALA A 1 5.44 28.72 -6.54
CA ALA A 1 4.00 28.97 -6.46
C ALA A 1 3.26 27.70 -6.88
N GLU A 2 2.33 27.23 -6.07
CA GLU A 2 1.61 25.98 -6.31
C GLU A 2 0.20 26.24 -6.85
N GLY A 3 -0.32 25.27 -7.61
CA GLY A 3 -1.65 25.26 -8.17
C GLY A 3 -1.77 25.93 -9.53
N PHE A 4 -2.63 25.38 -10.37
CA PHE A 4 -2.88 25.84 -11.74
C PHE A 4 -3.36 27.30 -11.79
N ARG A 5 -4.08 27.78 -10.75
CA ARG A 5 -4.50 29.18 -10.57
C ARG A 5 -3.35 30.18 -10.57
N ARG A 6 -2.11 29.74 -10.34
CA ARG A 6 -0.91 30.57 -10.38
C ARG A 6 -0.34 30.71 -11.79
N ILE A 7 -0.77 29.86 -12.70
CA ILE A 7 -0.38 29.89 -14.12
C ILE A 7 -1.36 30.77 -14.90
N THR A 8 -2.67 30.59 -14.67
CA THR A 8 -3.73 31.29 -15.38
C THR A 8 -5.01 31.41 -14.55
N PHE A 9 -5.95 32.26 -14.96
CA PHE A 9 -7.27 32.35 -14.36
C PHE A 9 -8.10 31.13 -14.73
N PHE A 10 -8.24 30.22 -13.79
CA PHE A 10 -8.97 28.98 -13.96
C PHE A 10 -9.64 28.55 -12.64
N PRO A 11 -10.83 27.97 -12.66
CA PRO A 11 -11.44 27.36 -11.47
C PRO A 11 -10.64 26.13 -11.03
N ASP A 12 -9.66 26.35 -10.16
CA ASP A 12 -8.72 25.34 -9.68
C ASP A 12 -9.36 24.46 -8.61
N ARG A 13 -10.26 23.59 -9.05
CA ARG A 13 -11.02 22.62 -8.25
C ARG A 13 -11.01 21.27 -8.97
N PRO A 14 -10.93 20.13 -8.24
CA PRO A 14 -10.85 18.81 -8.86
C PRO A 14 -12.16 18.37 -9.56
N ASP A 15 -13.31 18.93 -9.22
CA ASP A 15 -14.60 18.67 -9.88
C ASP A 15 -14.83 19.51 -11.16
N VAL A 16 -13.98 20.48 -11.43
CA VAL A 16 -14.02 21.27 -12.69
C VAL A 16 -13.19 20.54 -13.73
N MET A 17 -13.88 19.76 -14.55
CA MET A 17 -13.28 18.93 -15.58
C MET A 17 -13.40 19.61 -16.96
N ALA A 18 -12.28 19.66 -17.68
CA ALA A 18 -12.20 20.25 -19.02
C ALA A 18 -11.35 19.39 -19.95
N ARG A 19 -11.61 19.50 -21.25
CA ARG A 19 -10.70 19.03 -22.31
C ARG A 19 -9.66 20.10 -22.59
N TYR A 20 -8.43 19.67 -22.82
CA TYR A 20 -7.30 20.58 -23.00
C TYR A 20 -6.70 20.45 -24.40
N THR A 21 -6.53 21.59 -25.05
CA THR A 21 -5.66 21.74 -26.21
C THR A 21 -4.53 22.68 -25.83
N CYS A 22 -3.29 22.22 -25.87
CA CYS A 22 -2.12 23.00 -25.50
C CYS A 22 -1.19 23.19 -26.71
N THR A 23 -0.93 24.44 -27.10
CA THR A 23 0.07 24.76 -28.10
C THR A 23 1.25 25.45 -27.41
N ILE A 24 2.43 24.84 -27.52
CA ILE A 24 3.68 25.33 -26.95
C ILE A 24 4.55 25.81 -28.11
N GLU A 25 5.09 27.01 -28.00
CA GLU A 25 6.06 27.57 -28.94
C GLU A 25 7.29 28.06 -28.19
N ALA A 26 8.47 27.66 -28.62
CA ALA A 26 9.71 28.02 -27.96
C ALA A 26 10.90 28.03 -28.93
N ASP A 27 12.05 28.53 -28.46
CA ASP A 27 13.33 28.45 -29.13
C ASP A 27 13.75 26.98 -29.33
N CYS A 28 14.05 26.59 -30.59
CA CYS A 28 14.29 25.21 -30.92
C CYS A 28 15.65 24.66 -30.42
N GLU A 29 16.65 25.50 -30.19
CA GLU A 29 17.94 25.09 -29.66
C GLU A 29 17.88 24.91 -28.14
N ARG A 30 17.20 25.82 -27.42
CA ARG A 30 17.10 25.81 -25.97
C ARG A 30 16.10 24.77 -25.49
N PHE A 31 15.00 24.57 -26.19
CA PHE A 31 13.87 23.76 -25.81
C PHE A 31 13.45 22.79 -26.92
N PRO A 32 14.31 21.83 -27.33
CA PRO A 32 13.99 20.89 -28.41
C PRO A 32 12.82 19.96 -28.13
N GLN A 33 12.47 19.75 -26.84
CA GLN A 33 11.30 18.96 -26.43
C GLN A 33 10.20 19.89 -25.91
N LEU A 34 9.00 19.80 -26.53
CA LEU A 34 7.79 20.53 -26.14
C LEU A 34 6.68 19.51 -25.88
N LEU A 35 6.41 19.22 -24.59
CA LEU A 35 5.51 18.14 -24.18
C LEU A 35 4.33 18.69 -23.38
N SER A 36 3.14 18.11 -23.59
CA SER A 36 1.96 18.34 -22.75
C SER A 36 1.08 17.10 -22.72
N ASN A 37 -0.07 17.17 -22.02
CA ASN A 37 -1.02 16.09 -21.89
C ASN A 37 -1.69 15.73 -23.21
N GLY A 38 -2.06 14.46 -23.37
CA GLY A 38 -2.83 13.96 -24.50
C GLY A 38 -1.97 13.47 -25.66
N ASN A 39 -2.50 13.57 -26.87
CA ASN A 39 -1.85 13.14 -28.10
C ASN A 39 -1.22 14.34 -28.85
N LEU A 40 -0.03 14.13 -29.40
CA LEU A 40 0.61 15.12 -30.29
C LEU A 40 -0.15 15.15 -31.63
N VAL A 41 -0.91 16.22 -31.88
CA VAL A 41 -1.74 16.35 -33.09
C VAL A 41 -1.09 17.13 -34.21
N ALA A 42 -0.19 18.07 -33.88
CA ALA A 42 0.56 18.84 -34.88
C ALA A 42 1.85 19.40 -34.28
N LYS A 43 2.84 19.62 -35.15
CA LYS A 43 4.09 20.35 -34.81
C LYS A 43 4.64 21.03 -36.07
N GLY A 44 5.45 22.06 -35.89
CA GLY A 44 6.05 22.77 -36.99
C GLY A 44 7.11 23.75 -36.56
N GLU A 45 7.74 24.40 -37.55
CA GLU A 45 8.68 25.51 -37.35
C GLU A 45 7.92 26.82 -37.27
N ALA A 46 8.51 27.80 -36.60
CA ALA A 46 8.06 29.18 -36.52
C ALA A 46 9.22 30.14 -36.80
N ASP A 47 8.93 31.41 -37.06
CA ASP A 47 9.94 32.39 -37.38
C ASP A 47 10.93 32.59 -36.21
N GLY A 48 12.14 33.03 -36.54
CA GLY A 48 13.16 33.40 -35.56
C GLY A 48 13.80 32.25 -34.82
N GLY A 49 13.93 31.06 -35.46
CA GLY A 49 14.57 29.88 -34.84
C GLY A 49 13.70 29.21 -33.77
N ARG A 50 12.41 29.39 -33.88
CA ARG A 50 11.41 28.79 -32.97
C ARG A 50 10.72 27.60 -33.62
N HIS A 51 10.10 26.77 -32.79
CA HIS A 51 9.23 25.68 -33.21
C HIS A 51 8.04 25.59 -32.27
N TRP A 52 7.02 24.85 -32.68
CA TRP A 52 5.83 24.66 -31.88
C TRP A 52 5.33 23.20 -31.94
N ALA A 53 4.62 22.81 -30.88
CA ALA A 53 3.90 21.54 -30.79
C ALA A 53 2.50 21.78 -30.23
N ARG A 54 1.49 21.09 -30.80
CA ARG A 54 0.10 21.11 -30.33
C ARG A 54 -0.29 19.74 -29.81
N TRP A 55 -0.77 19.71 -28.59
CA TRP A 55 -1.23 18.53 -27.88
C TRP A 55 -2.72 18.65 -27.60
N GLU A 56 -3.47 17.54 -27.74
CA GLU A 56 -4.89 17.47 -27.44
C GLU A 56 -5.16 16.28 -26.53
N ASP A 57 -5.78 16.55 -25.36
CA ASP A 57 -6.27 15.52 -24.47
C ASP A 57 -7.78 15.36 -24.71
N PRO A 58 -8.24 14.21 -25.29
CA PRO A 58 -9.64 14.01 -25.61
C PRO A 58 -10.50 13.75 -24.38
N PHE A 59 -9.88 13.46 -23.24
CA PHE A 59 -10.57 13.17 -21.99
C PHE A 59 -10.63 14.41 -21.11
N ALA A 60 -11.83 14.66 -20.56
CA ALA A 60 -11.99 15.72 -19.57
C ALA A 60 -11.22 15.36 -18.29
N LYS A 61 -10.48 16.32 -17.76
CA LYS A 61 -9.70 16.17 -16.53
C LYS A 61 -9.69 17.47 -15.73
N PRO A 62 -9.47 17.40 -14.40
CA PRO A 62 -9.22 18.56 -13.57
C PRO A 62 -7.85 19.17 -13.89
N CYS A 63 -7.69 20.46 -13.59
CA CYS A 63 -6.49 21.21 -13.92
C CYS A 63 -5.23 20.76 -13.17
N TYR A 64 -5.34 20.08 -12.02
CA TYR A 64 -4.16 19.58 -11.30
C TYR A 64 -3.40 18.51 -12.08
N LEU A 65 -4.05 17.84 -13.05
CA LEU A 65 -3.42 16.87 -13.94
C LEU A 65 -2.72 17.49 -15.15
N PHE A 66 -2.86 18.79 -15.35
CA PHE A 66 -2.16 19.49 -16.43
C PHE A 66 -0.65 19.48 -16.19
N ALA A 67 0.12 19.21 -17.25
CA ALA A 67 1.57 19.36 -17.27
C ALA A 67 2.04 19.95 -18.60
N LEU A 68 3.14 20.70 -18.53
CA LEU A 68 3.85 21.26 -19.66
C LEU A 68 5.35 21.13 -19.40
N VAL A 69 6.08 20.62 -20.40
CA VAL A 69 7.54 20.51 -20.37
C VAL A 69 8.11 21.15 -21.63
N ALA A 70 9.03 22.10 -21.44
CA ALA A 70 9.85 22.67 -22.51
C ALA A 70 11.31 22.59 -22.06
N ALA A 71 12.10 21.67 -22.64
CA ALA A 71 13.44 21.37 -22.15
C ALA A 71 14.32 20.71 -23.20
N ARG A 72 15.62 20.63 -22.91
CA ARG A 72 16.58 19.78 -23.62
C ARG A 72 16.71 18.47 -22.88
N LEU A 73 16.12 17.40 -23.40
CA LEU A 73 16.09 16.07 -22.80
C LEU A 73 16.48 15.02 -23.84
N ASP A 74 17.16 13.99 -23.38
CA ASP A 74 17.31 12.75 -24.11
C ASP A 74 16.05 11.90 -23.93
N VAL A 75 15.73 11.03 -24.88
CA VAL A 75 14.53 10.18 -24.83
C VAL A 75 14.85 8.72 -25.14
N LEU A 76 14.35 7.82 -24.31
CA LEU A 76 14.29 6.38 -24.57
C LEU A 76 12.85 6.01 -24.93
N GLU A 77 12.64 5.39 -26.09
CA GLU A 77 11.31 5.06 -26.61
C GLU A 77 11.16 3.58 -26.91
N ASP A 78 9.93 3.11 -26.73
CA ASP A 78 9.49 1.78 -27.15
C ASP A 78 7.99 1.81 -27.46
N VAL A 79 7.44 0.72 -27.96
CA VAL A 79 6.02 0.56 -28.26
C VAL A 79 5.44 -0.55 -27.39
N PHE A 80 4.30 -0.26 -26.78
CA PHE A 80 3.44 -1.27 -26.16
C PHE A 80 2.26 -1.56 -27.08
N VAL A 81 1.90 -2.84 -27.23
CA VAL A 81 0.70 -3.24 -27.98
C VAL A 81 -0.35 -3.69 -26.95
N THR A 82 -1.47 -2.98 -26.90
CA THR A 82 -2.58 -3.28 -25.99
C THR A 82 -3.27 -4.60 -26.36
N ALA A 83 -4.12 -5.10 -25.46
CA ALA A 83 -4.90 -6.30 -25.71
C ALA A 83 -5.83 -6.17 -26.93
N SER A 84 -6.34 -4.96 -27.21
CA SER A 84 -7.14 -4.66 -28.42
C SER A 84 -6.29 -4.50 -29.70
N GLY A 85 -4.95 -4.58 -29.60
CA GLY A 85 -4.02 -4.44 -30.73
C GLY A 85 -3.61 -3.00 -31.07
N ARG A 86 -3.98 -2.00 -30.26
CA ARG A 86 -3.55 -0.62 -30.44
C ARG A 86 -2.09 -0.45 -30.04
N LYS A 87 -1.35 0.34 -30.79
CA LYS A 87 0.05 0.67 -30.48
C LYS A 87 0.10 1.94 -29.65
N VAL A 88 0.77 1.88 -28.50
CA VAL A 88 1.00 3.00 -27.58
C VAL A 88 2.50 3.28 -27.54
N ARG A 89 2.90 4.53 -27.87
CA ARG A 89 4.28 4.98 -27.73
C ARG A 89 4.58 5.16 -26.24
N CYS A 90 5.58 4.45 -25.72
CA CYS A 90 6.09 4.60 -24.36
C CYS A 90 7.43 5.36 -24.43
N ALA A 91 7.56 6.47 -23.70
CA ALA A 91 8.75 7.31 -23.74
C ALA A 91 9.20 7.75 -22.35
N VAL A 92 10.49 7.61 -22.06
CA VAL A 92 11.13 8.12 -20.86
C VAL A 92 12.08 9.24 -21.27
N TYR A 93 11.80 10.45 -20.79
CA TYR A 93 12.60 11.65 -21.01
C TYR A 93 13.47 11.92 -19.79
N VAL A 94 14.74 12.26 -20.02
CA VAL A 94 15.72 12.42 -18.95
C VAL A 94 16.75 13.48 -19.33
N GLU A 95 17.42 14.06 -18.36
CA GLU A 95 18.55 14.96 -18.61
C GLU A 95 19.63 14.30 -19.49
N PRO A 96 20.31 15.07 -20.36
CA PRO A 96 21.29 14.52 -21.28
C PRO A 96 22.35 13.64 -20.62
N GLY A 97 22.66 12.51 -21.27
CA GLY A 97 23.70 11.58 -20.82
C GLY A 97 23.26 10.55 -19.78
N LYS A 98 21.96 10.35 -19.54
CA LYS A 98 21.43 9.41 -18.54
C LYS A 98 20.56 8.29 -19.15
N LEU A 99 20.53 8.13 -20.47
CA LEU A 99 19.68 7.13 -21.14
C LEU A 99 19.98 5.68 -20.73
N ASP A 100 21.23 5.37 -20.44
CA ASP A 100 21.69 4.06 -20.03
C ASP A 100 21.05 3.58 -18.70
N GLN A 101 20.45 4.48 -17.94
CA GLN A 101 19.83 4.22 -16.64
C GLN A 101 18.30 4.12 -16.70
N CYS A 102 17.68 4.32 -17.88
CA CYS A 102 16.22 4.42 -18.03
C CYS A 102 15.55 3.08 -18.41
N GLY A 103 16.33 2.08 -18.79
CA GLY A 103 15.80 0.82 -19.35
C GLY A 103 14.83 0.09 -18.44
N HIS A 104 15.11 0.07 -17.13
CA HIS A 104 14.24 -0.60 -16.17
C HIS A 104 12.88 0.13 -15.99
N ALA A 105 12.88 1.46 -15.92
CA ALA A 105 11.64 2.24 -15.81
C ALA A 105 10.73 2.05 -17.03
N LEU A 106 11.30 2.00 -18.24
CA LEU A 106 10.52 1.71 -19.46
C LEU A 106 9.96 0.28 -19.47
N ALA A 107 10.74 -0.70 -19.00
CA ALA A 107 10.28 -2.07 -18.85
C ALA A 107 9.19 -2.18 -17.76
N ALA A 108 9.33 -1.47 -16.64
CA ALA A 108 8.35 -1.39 -15.56
C ALA A 108 7.00 -0.81 -16.05
N LEU A 109 7.04 0.26 -16.86
CA LEU A 109 5.84 0.82 -17.46
C LEU A 109 5.10 -0.20 -18.33
N LYS A 110 5.79 -0.89 -19.22
CA LYS A 110 5.18 -1.93 -20.09
C LYS A 110 4.63 -3.10 -19.28
N LYS A 111 5.29 -3.45 -18.19
CA LYS A 111 4.86 -4.49 -17.25
C LYS A 111 3.57 -4.06 -16.51
N ALA A 112 3.51 -2.81 -16.05
CA ALA A 112 2.32 -2.25 -15.40
C ALA A 112 1.12 -2.18 -16.36
N MET A 113 1.34 -1.73 -17.61
CA MET A 113 0.32 -1.74 -18.66
C MET A 113 -0.27 -3.14 -18.88
N ARG A 114 0.60 -4.15 -19.02
CA ARG A 114 0.16 -5.54 -19.23
C ARG A 114 -0.61 -6.07 -18.03
N TRP A 115 -0.12 -5.83 -16.83
CA TRP A 115 -0.78 -6.26 -15.61
C TRP A 115 -2.18 -5.64 -15.45
N ASP A 116 -2.34 -4.36 -15.78
CA ASP A 116 -3.63 -3.67 -15.66
C ASP A 116 -4.67 -4.22 -16.66
N GLU A 117 -4.23 -4.52 -17.88
CA GLU A 117 -5.07 -5.20 -18.88
C GLU A 117 -5.51 -6.60 -18.39
N GLU A 118 -4.58 -7.39 -17.87
CA GLU A 118 -4.85 -8.76 -17.42
C GLU A 118 -5.68 -8.80 -16.13
N ARG A 119 -5.37 -7.92 -15.18
CA ARG A 119 -5.98 -7.93 -13.85
C ARG A 119 -7.32 -7.21 -13.80
N PHE A 120 -7.45 -6.07 -14.50
CA PHE A 120 -8.63 -5.20 -14.45
C PHE A 120 -9.29 -4.95 -15.81
N GLY A 121 -8.71 -5.42 -16.91
CA GLY A 121 -9.23 -5.17 -18.25
C GLY A 121 -9.09 -3.71 -18.69
N LEU A 122 -8.15 -2.98 -18.11
CA LEU A 122 -7.97 -1.54 -18.33
C LEU A 122 -6.81 -1.30 -19.29
N GLU A 123 -7.11 -0.79 -20.48
CA GLU A 123 -6.10 -0.41 -21.47
C GLU A 123 -5.69 1.06 -21.34
N MET A 124 -4.48 1.37 -21.78
CA MET A 124 -4.08 2.77 -21.97
C MET A 124 -4.99 3.43 -23.01
N ASP A 125 -5.48 4.62 -22.73
CA ASP A 125 -6.51 5.31 -23.50
C ASP A 125 -5.98 6.40 -24.46
N LEU A 126 -4.68 6.71 -24.39
CA LEU A 126 -3.96 7.64 -25.28
C LEU A 126 -3.00 6.89 -26.23
N ASP A 127 -2.55 7.55 -27.31
CA ASP A 127 -1.60 6.99 -28.27
C ASP A 127 -0.16 6.99 -27.75
N GLY A 128 0.09 7.68 -26.65
CA GLY A 128 1.40 7.75 -26.00
C GLY A 128 1.32 7.87 -24.49
N TYR A 129 2.37 7.40 -23.82
CA TYR A 129 2.59 7.57 -22.40
C TYR A 129 4.03 8.04 -22.17
N MET A 130 4.18 9.17 -21.49
CA MET A 130 5.45 9.85 -21.28
C MET A 130 5.77 9.92 -19.80
N ILE A 131 7.02 9.61 -19.45
CA ILE A 131 7.62 9.83 -18.15
C ILE A 131 8.73 10.84 -18.31
N VAL A 132 8.72 11.93 -17.54
CA VAL A 132 9.80 12.93 -17.52
C VAL A 132 10.47 12.88 -16.15
N ALA A 133 11.73 12.47 -16.11
CA ALA A 133 12.53 12.39 -14.89
C ALA A 133 13.24 13.74 -14.65
N VAL A 134 13.02 14.32 -13.48
CA VAL A 134 13.64 15.60 -13.07
C VAL A 134 14.43 15.42 -11.77
N GLY A 135 15.61 16.04 -11.70
CA GLY A 135 16.51 15.93 -10.54
C GLY A 135 16.06 16.74 -9.32
N ASP A 136 15.30 17.81 -9.53
CA ASP A 136 14.79 18.70 -8.48
C ASP A 136 13.27 18.56 -8.40
N PHE A 137 12.81 17.54 -7.66
CA PHE A 137 11.40 17.22 -7.47
C PHE A 137 11.13 16.83 -6.01
N ASN A 138 10.15 17.49 -5.38
CA ASN A 138 9.88 17.36 -3.95
C ASN A 138 9.14 16.06 -3.57
N MET A 139 8.46 15.41 -4.54
CA MET A 139 7.68 14.20 -4.33
C MET A 139 8.35 13.00 -5.02
N GLY A 140 7.73 11.83 -4.95
CA GLY A 140 8.16 10.65 -5.69
C GLY A 140 7.88 10.80 -7.18
N ALA A 141 6.63 11.03 -7.52
CA ALA A 141 6.15 11.28 -8.87
C ALA A 141 4.80 12.00 -8.86
N MET A 142 4.24 12.28 -10.04
CA MET A 142 2.93 12.89 -10.24
C MET A 142 2.28 12.31 -11.50
N GLU A 143 1.02 11.92 -11.37
CA GLU A 143 0.21 11.22 -12.37
C GLU A 143 -0.36 12.11 -13.49
N ASN A 144 0.21 13.27 -13.80
CA ASN A 144 -0.27 14.13 -14.89
C ASN A 144 -0.61 13.30 -16.12
N LYS A 145 -1.86 13.36 -16.61
CA LYS A 145 -2.40 12.40 -17.58
C LYS A 145 -1.56 12.32 -18.86
N GLY A 146 -1.02 11.14 -19.14
CA GLY A 146 -0.18 10.86 -20.31
C GLY A 146 1.22 11.48 -20.28
N LEU A 147 1.54 12.30 -19.29
CA LEU A 147 2.82 12.99 -19.10
C LEU A 147 3.17 13.06 -17.61
N ASN A 148 3.60 11.94 -17.05
CA ASN A 148 3.98 11.88 -15.64
C ASN A 148 5.33 12.57 -15.39
N ILE A 149 5.43 13.28 -14.27
CA ILE A 149 6.67 13.90 -13.81
C ILE A 149 7.22 13.11 -12.63
N PHE A 150 8.46 12.66 -12.73
CA PHE A 150 9.10 11.78 -11.76
C PHE A 150 10.35 12.39 -11.15
N ASN A 151 10.55 12.14 -9.87
CA ASN A 151 11.88 12.25 -9.28
C ASN A 151 12.81 11.21 -9.92
N THR A 152 14.01 11.62 -10.31
CA THR A 152 15.01 10.72 -10.92
C THR A 152 15.28 9.46 -10.12
N LYS A 153 15.11 9.49 -8.79
CA LYS A 153 15.25 8.35 -7.89
C LYS A 153 14.38 7.15 -8.30
N TYR A 154 13.22 7.40 -8.90
CA TYR A 154 12.26 6.35 -9.30
C TYR A 154 12.24 6.07 -10.80
N VAL A 155 13.28 6.51 -11.52
CA VAL A 155 13.48 6.24 -12.95
C VAL A 155 14.87 5.69 -13.23
N LEU A 156 15.90 6.29 -12.61
CA LEU A 156 17.30 6.00 -12.92
C LEU A 156 17.82 4.84 -12.07
N ALA A 157 18.28 3.78 -12.70
CA ALA A 157 18.94 2.66 -12.03
C ALA A 157 20.09 2.13 -12.88
N ARG A 158 21.23 1.89 -12.25
CA ARG A 158 22.41 1.23 -12.84
C ARG A 158 22.70 -0.05 -12.09
N GLN A 159 23.05 -1.09 -12.83
CA GLN A 159 23.35 -2.41 -12.26
C GLN A 159 24.52 -2.38 -11.25
N ASP A 160 25.45 -1.45 -11.41
CA ASP A 160 26.63 -1.30 -10.54
C ASP A 160 26.38 -0.47 -9.26
N THR A 161 25.24 0.21 -9.16
CA THR A 161 24.94 1.12 -8.01
C THR A 161 23.56 0.92 -7.39
N ALA A 162 22.59 0.43 -8.13
CA ALA A 162 21.23 0.23 -7.63
C ALA A 162 21.11 -1.12 -6.90
N THR A 163 20.34 -1.12 -5.81
CA THR A 163 19.98 -2.32 -5.06
C THR A 163 18.71 -2.97 -5.63
N ASP A 164 18.41 -4.20 -5.23
CA ASP A 164 17.13 -4.86 -5.58
C ASP A 164 15.93 -4.02 -5.13
N MET A 165 16.04 -3.37 -3.98
CA MET A 165 15.00 -2.46 -3.46
C MET A 165 14.80 -1.24 -4.36
N ASP A 166 15.86 -0.69 -4.95
CA ASP A 166 15.74 0.43 -5.89
C ASP A 166 14.96 0.01 -7.14
N TYR A 167 15.24 -1.18 -7.69
CA TYR A 167 14.49 -1.74 -8.81
C TYR A 167 13.02 -2.01 -8.47
N GLN A 168 12.74 -2.57 -7.31
CA GLN A 168 11.36 -2.80 -6.84
C GLN A 168 10.61 -1.49 -6.64
N ASN A 169 11.25 -0.46 -6.09
CA ASN A 169 10.67 0.87 -5.92
C ASN A 169 10.36 1.53 -7.26
N ILE A 170 11.21 1.37 -8.29
CA ILE A 170 10.92 1.84 -9.64
C ILE A 170 9.70 1.11 -10.20
N ASP A 171 9.63 -0.22 -10.10
CA ASP A 171 8.45 -0.99 -10.54
C ASP A 171 7.17 -0.46 -9.86
N ARG A 172 7.20 -0.25 -8.53
CA ARG A 172 6.04 0.22 -7.76
C ARG A 172 5.62 1.63 -8.15
N VAL A 173 6.53 2.61 -8.16
CA VAL A 173 6.17 4.00 -8.42
C VAL A 173 5.75 4.21 -9.87
N VAL A 174 6.42 3.56 -10.83
CA VAL A 174 5.98 3.58 -12.24
C VAL A 174 4.60 2.93 -12.40
N GLY A 175 4.36 1.82 -11.71
CA GLY A 175 3.04 1.18 -11.66
C GLY A 175 1.98 2.08 -11.03
N HIS A 176 2.27 2.69 -9.87
CA HIS A 176 1.39 3.61 -9.17
C HIS A 176 0.91 4.74 -10.08
N GLU A 177 1.83 5.47 -10.71
CA GLU A 177 1.49 6.59 -11.60
C GLU A 177 0.74 6.13 -12.85
N TYR A 178 1.08 4.96 -13.39
CA TYR A 178 0.33 4.40 -14.51
C TYR A 178 -1.10 4.02 -14.10
N PHE A 179 -1.30 3.39 -12.93
CA PHE A 179 -2.64 2.98 -12.47
C PHE A 179 -3.55 4.17 -12.18
N HIS A 180 -2.99 5.31 -11.83
CA HIS A 180 -3.74 6.56 -11.75
C HIS A 180 -4.42 6.95 -13.06
N ASN A 181 -3.99 6.46 -14.21
CA ASN A 181 -4.66 6.76 -15.48
C ASN A 181 -6.17 6.49 -15.42
N TRP A 182 -6.57 5.43 -14.71
CA TRP A 182 -7.96 5.07 -14.45
C TRP A 182 -8.41 5.48 -13.03
N THR A 183 -7.65 5.16 -11.99
CA THR A 183 -7.99 5.47 -10.60
C THR A 183 -7.38 6.81 -10.16
N GLY A 184 -7.99 7.89 -10.58
CA GLY A 184 -7.56 9.27 -10.31
C GLY A 184 -7.76 10.20 -11.50
N ASN A 185 -7.49 9.74 -12.74
CA ASN A 185 -7.57 10.56 -13.95
C ASN A 185 -8.91 10.36 -14.68
N ARG A 186 -9.25 9.13 -15.11
CA ARG A 186 -10.55 8.84 -15.76
C ARG A 186 -11.70 8.96 -14.77
N VAL A 187 -11.54 8.42 -13.57
CA VAL A 187 -12.42 8.67 -12.43
C VAL A 187 -11.63 9.44 -11.40
N THR A 188 -12.04 10.67 -11.10
CA THR A 188 -11.29 11.58 -10.23
C THR A 188 -12.05 11.96 -8.96
N CYS A 189 -11.41 12.72 -8.08
CA CYS A 189 -11.99 13.15 -6.80
C CYS A 189 -12.91 14.36 -7.01
N ARG A 190 -14.13 14.32 -6.40
CA ARG A 190 -15.04 15.47 -6.37
C ARG A 190 -14.43 16.68 -5.64
N ASP A 191 -13.73 16.41 -4.55
CA ASP A 191 -13.06 17.39 -3.70
C ASP A 191 -11.86 16.73 -3.02
N TRP A 192 -11.00 17.55 -2.39
CA TRP A 192 -9.76 17.04 -1.78
C TRP A 192 -9.97 16.24 -0.50
N PHE A 193 -11.16 16.24 0.10
CA PHE A 193 -11.47 15.32 1.19
C PHE A 193 -11.52 13.87 0.72
N GLN A 194 -11.75 13.65 -0.58
CA GLN A 194 -11.78 12.34 -1.22
C GLN A 194 -10.40 11.84 -1.67
N LEU A 195 -9.30 12.47 -1.26
CA LEU A 195 -7.96 12.18 -1.77
C LEU A 195 -7.60 10.69 -1.72
N SER A 196 -7.98 9.97 -0.65
CA SER A 196 -7.75 8.53 -0.53
C SER A 196 -8.53 7.70 -1.55
N LEU A 197 -9.58 8.23 -2.18
CA LEU A 197 -10.28 7.57 -3.28
C LEU A 197 -9.33 7.26 -4.44
N LYS A 198 -8.42 8.18 -4.75
CA LYS A 198 -7.40 7.91 -5.76
C LYS A 198 -6.13 7.30 -5.14
N GLU A 199 -5.60 7.86 -4.06
CA GLU A 199 -4.33 7.43 -3.49
C GLU A 199 -4.43 6.05 -2.82
N GLY A 200 -5.39 5.85 -1.92
CA GLY A 200 -5.57 4.56 -1.25
C GLY A 200 -5.90 3.43 -2.22
N LEU A 201 -6.75 3.69 -3.22
CA LEU A 201 -7.07 2.70 -4.25
C LEU A 201 -5.86 2.40 -5.14
N THR A 202 -5.07 3.41 -5.50
CA THR A 202 -3.90 3.23 -6.37
C THR A 202 -2.73 2.60 -5.62
N VAL A 203 -2.50 2.92 -4.34
CA VAL A 203 -1.54 2.20 -3.48
C VAL A 203 -1.95 0.73 -3.34
N PHE A 204 -3.23 0.42 -3.11
CA PHE A 204 -3.70 -0.97 -3.12
C PHE A 204 -3.36 -1.68 -4.45
N ARG A 205 -3.52 -1.00 -5.58
CA ARG A 205 -3.22 -1.57 -6.90
C ARG A 205 -1.72 -1.75 -7.13
N ASP A 206 -0.88 -0.79 -6.73
CA ASP A 206 0.58 -0.93 -6.85
C ASP A 206 1.13 -2.03 -5.93
N GLN A 207 0.53 -2.23 -4.75
CA GLN A 207 0.83 -3.32 -3.84
C GLN A 207 0.46 -4.69 -4.44
N GLU A 208 -0.72 -4.81 -5.05
CA GLU A 208 -1.13 -6.05 -5.75
C GLU A 208 -0.25 -6.31 -6.98
N PHE A 209 0.14 -5.27 -7.71
CA PHE A 209 1.11 -5.36 -8.81
C PHE A 209 2.47 -5.87 -8.31
N GLY A 210 3.03 -5.25 -7.29
CA GLY A 210 4.29 -5.69 -6.67
C GLY A 210 4.23 -7.13 -6.19
N ALA A 211 3.10 -7.54 -5.59
CA ALA A 211 2.86 -8.91 -5.14
C ALA A 211 2.82 -9.92 -6.29
N ASP A 212 2.21 -9.57 -7.42
CA ASP A 212 2.07 -10.46 -8.58
C ASP A 212 3.37 -10.54 -9.42
N VAL A 213 4.17 -9.46 -9.51
CA VAL A 213 5.40 -9.44 -10.31
C VAL A 213 6.66 -9.85 -9.55
N HIS A 214 6.65 -9.75 -8.22
CA HIS A 214 7.75 -10.14 -7.34
C HIS A 214 7.34 -11.32 -6.45
N SER A 215 7.24 -11.09 -5.14
CA SER A 215 6.83 -12.10 -4.16
C SER A 215 5.69 -11.55 -3.30
N ARG A 216 4.54 -12.19 -3.35
CA ARG A 216 3.35 -11.77 -2.57
C ARG A 216 3.64 -11.70 -1.08
N ALA A 217 4.32 -12.71 -0.53
CA ALA A 217 4.64 -12.77 0.88
C ALA A 217 5.63 -11.67 1.30
N VAL A 218 6.70 -11.48 0.54
CA VAL A 218 7.71 -10.44 0.82
C VAL A 218 7.11 -9.04 0.68
N THR A 219 6.39 -8.79 -0.40
CA THR A 219 5.69 -7.51 -0.61
C THR A 219 4.77 -7.21 0.56
N ARG A 220 3.92 -8.16 0.97
CA ARG A 220 3.00 -7.94 2.09
C ARG A 220 3.70 -7.63 3.41
N ILE A 221 4.79 -8.31 3.71
CA ILE A 221 5.62 -8.05 4.90
C ILE A 221 6.19 -6.63 4.89
N GLN A 222 6.73 -6.20 3.75
CA GLN A 222 7.33 -4.87 3.61
C GLN A 222 6.28 -3.76 3.77
N GLU A 223 5.10 -3.94 3.22
CA GLU A 223 4.00 -2.99 3.33
C GLU A 223 3.45 -2.86 4.74
N VAL A 224 3.26 -3.98 5.43
CA VAL A 224 2.85 -3.95 6.84
C VAL A 224 3.93 -3.32 7.73
N ARG A 225 5.22 -3.54 7.43
CA ARG A 225 6.29 -2.82 8.12
C ARG A 225 6.18 -1.31 7.91
N THR A 226 5.98 -0.86 6.68
CA THR A 226 5.80 0.57 6.35
C THR A 226 4.60 1.14 7.09
N LEU A 227 3.46 0.45 7.06
CA LEU A 227 2.26 0.86 7.78
C LEU A 227 2.53 1.02 9.29
N ARG A 228 3.18 0.03 9.92
CA ARG A 228 3.48 0.04 11.36
C ARG A 228 4.50 1.11 11.75
N ILE A 229 5.50 1.40 10.91
CA ILE A 229 6.55 2.38 11.20
C ILE A 229 6.07 3.82 10.94
N ALA A 230 5.26 4.05 9.92
CA ALA A 230 4.85 5.39 9.51
C ALA A 230 3.41 5.72 9.94
N GLN A 231 2.43 4.87 9.64
CA GLN A 231 1.02 5.17 9.79
C GLN A 231 0.51 4.95 11.23
N PHE A 232 0.91 3.90 11.91
CA PHE A 232 0.48 3.67 13.29
C PHE A 232 0.93 4.78 14.24
N PRO A 233 2.19 5.28 14.17
CA PRO A 233 2.60 6.46 14.94
C PRO A 233 1.82 7.73 14.55
N GLU A 234 1.48 7.93 13.28
CA GLU A 234 0.64 9.05 12.83
C GLU A 234 -0.75 8.98 13.46
N ASP A 235 -1.38 7.81 13.49
CA ASP A 235 -2.68 7.58 14.13
C ASP A 235 -2.65 7.73 15.67
N ALA A 236 -1.52 7.46 16.30
CA ALA A 236 -1.32 7.59 17.74
C ALA A 236 -0.92 9.01 18.18
N GLY A 237 -0.54 9.86 17.22
CA GLY A 237 -0.01 11.20 17.46
C GLY A 237 -1.06 12.31 17.45
N PRO A 238 -0.62 13.57 17.71
CA PRO A 238 -1.50 14.75 17.72
C PRO A 238 -2.04 15.10 16.31
N MET A 239 -1.42 14.57 15.26
CA MET A 239 -1.81 14.77 13.87
C MET A 239 -2.74 13.67 13.34
N ALA A 240 -3.23 12.79 14.20
CA ALA A 240 -4.18 11.75 13.82
C ALA A 240 -5.40 12.34 13.10
N HIS A 241 -5.76 11.75 11.98
CA HIS A 241 -6.89 12.13 11.15
C HIS A 241 -7.48 10.89 10.45
N PRO A 242 -8.73 10.93 10.02
CA PRO A 242 -9.32 9.81 9.30
C PRO A 242 -8.80 9.73 7.85
N VAL A 243 -9.01 8.59 7.21
CA VAL A 243 -8.69 8.37 5.79
C VAL A 243 -9.40 9.40 4.90
N ARG A 244 -10.63 9.79 5.27
CA ARG A 244 -11.38 10.89 4.66
C ARG A 244 -11.57 12.00 5.69
N PRO A 245 -10.65 12.99 5.76
CA PRO A 245 -10.73 14.07 6.71
C PRO A 245 -11.94 14.99 6.42
N ALA A 246 -12.45 15.67 7.45
CA ALA A 246 -13.60 16.59 7.33
C ALA A 246 -13.18 18.06 7.17
N SER A 247 -11.92 18.39 7.45
CA SER A 247 -11.39 19.76 7.34
C SER A 247 -9.89 19.75 7.11
N TYR A 248 -9.36 20.78 6.44
CA TYR A 248 -7.92 21.00 6.29
C TYR A 248 -7.62 22.52 6.23
N ALA A 249 -6.43 22.90 6.64
CA ALA A 249 -5.90 24.24 6.42
C ALA A 249 -5.22 24.35 5.06
N GLU A 250 -4.46 23.32 4.68
CA GLU A 250 -3.78 23.19 3.39
C GLU A 250 -3.80 21.72 2.95
N ILE A 251 -4.16 21.49 1.67
CA ILE A 251 -4.33 20.14 1.13
C ILE A 251 -3.03 19.33 1.17
N ASN A 252 -1.87 19.94 0.99
CA ASN A 252 -0.57 19.26 1.04
C ASN A 252 -0.34 18.52 2.36
N ASN A 253 -1.03 18.93 3.45
CA ASN A 253 -0.96 18.27 4.74
C ASN A 253 -1.62 16.88 4.75
N PHE A 254 -2.38 16.50 3.71
CA PHE A 254 -3.06 15.20 3.61
C PHE A 254 -2.38 14.19 2.68
N TYR A 255 -1.22 14.49 2.17
CA TYR A 255 -0.36 13.50 1.53
C TYR A 255 0.39 12.70 2.62
N THR A 256 -0.38 11.91 3.38
CA THR A 256 0.03 11.26 4.63
C THR A 256 -0.01 9.74 4.53
N ALA A 257 0.70 9.04 5.42
CA ALA A 257 0.62 7.58 5.50
C ALA A 257 -0.82 7.09 5.79
N THR A 258 -1.64 7.87 6.47
CA THR A 258 -3.05 7.55 6.71
C THR A 258 -3.86 7.55 5.42
N VAL A 259 -3.74 8.58 4.59
CA VAL A 259 -4.49 8.69 3.32
C VAL A 259 -4.04 7.64 2.30
N TYR A 260 -2.74 7.36 2.23
CA TYR A 260 -2.12 6.41 1.28
C TYR A 260 -2.17 4.97 1.79
N GLU A 261 -1.42 4.66 2.84
CA GLU A 261 -1.21 3.28 3.30
C GLU A 261 -2.43 2.72 4.05
N LYS A 262 -2.99 3.46 5.01
CA LYS A 262 -4.25 3.03 5.66
C LYS A 262 -5.42 3.06 4.67
N GLY A 263 -5.44 4.01 3.73
CA GLY A 263 -6.39 4.03 2.63
C GLY A 263 -6.34 2.74 1.81
N ALA A 264 -5.16 2.25 1.46
CA ALA A 264 -4.97 0.97 0.77
C ALA A 264 -5.45 -0.22 1.61
N GLU A 265 -5.19 -0.21 2.93
CA GLU A 265 -5.69 -1.24 3.83
C GLU A 265 -7.22 -1.24 3.91
N VAL A 266 -7.87 -0.08 3.88
CA VAL A 266 -9.34 0.02 3.82
C VAL A 266 -9.87 -0.62 2.54
N VAL A 267 -9.25 -0.37 1.39
CA VAL A 267 -9.60 -1.04 0.13
C VAL A 267 -9.37 -2.55 0.21
N ARG A 268 -8.24 -2.99 0.78
CA ARG A 268 -7.90 -4.40 0.98
C ARG A 268 -8.91 -5.11 1.88
N MET A 269 -9.36 -4.46 2.95
CA MET A 269 -10.41 -5.01 3.81
C MET A 269 -11.74 -5.21 3.06
N ILE A 270 -12.12 -4.31 2.16
CA ILE A 270 -13.30 -4.50 1.31
C ILE A 270 -13.11 -5.76 0.46
N GLN A 271 -11.96 -5.91 -0.21
CA GLN A 271 -11.67 -7.11 -1.01
C GLN A 271 -11.71 -8.38 -0.14
N THR A 272 -11.20 -8.34 1.08
CA THR A 272 -11.23 -9.47 2.01
C THR A 272 -12.65 -9.86 2.39
N LEU A 273 -13.52 -8.88 2.64
CA LEU A 273 -14.93 -9.11 3.00
C LEU A 273 -15.78 -9.65 1.85
N ILE A 274 -15.61 -9.10 0.64
CA ILE A 274 -16.46 -9.47 -0.49
C ILE A 274 -15.86 -10.53 -1.41
N GLY A 275 -14.57 -10.83 -1.25
CA GLY A 275 -13.80 -11.75 -2.08
C GLY A 275 -13.30 -11.13 -3.38
N ARG A 276 -12.24 -11.71 -3.95
CA ARG A 276 -11.53 -11.18 -5.12
C ARG A 276 -12.40 -11.05 -6.37
N GLU A 277 -13.26 -12.04 -6.63
CA GLU A 277 -14.14 -12.01 -7.81
C GLU A 277 -15.20 -10.92 -7.73
N ALA A 278 -15.85 -10.76 -6.56
CA ALA A 278 -16.82 -9.70 -6.38
C ALA A 278 -16.17 -8.32 -6.38
N PHE A 279 -14.96 -8.20 -5.83
CA PHE A 279 -14.17 -6.97 -5.89
C PHE A 279 -13.85 -6.59 -7.35
N ARG A 280 -13.46 -7.56 -8.20
CA ARG A 280 -13.23 -7.32 -9.63
C ARG A 280 -14.51 -6.81 -10.31
N ARG A 281 -15.67 -7.46 -10.09
CA ARG A 281 -16.95 -6.96 -10.62
C ARG A 281 -17.31 -5.58 -10.08
N GLY A 282 -16.93 -5.28 -8.80
CA GLY A 282 -17.09 -3.97 -8.20
C GLY A 282 -16.27 -2.89 -8.90
N MET A 283 -15.03 -3.19 -9.25
CA MET A 283 -14.16 -2.30 -10.03
C MET A 283 -14.75 -2.04 -11.43
N ASP A 284 -15.18 -3.09 -12.13
CA ASP A 284 -15.83 -2.95 -13.45
C ASP A 284 -17.07 -2.05 -13.37
N LEU A 285 -17.89 -2.24 -12.33
CA LEU A 285 -19.08 -1.44 -12.08
C LEU A 285 -18.75 0.02 -11.72
N TYR A 286 -17.70 0.23 -10.93
CA TYR A 286 -17.21 1.57 -10.57
C TYR A 286 -16.81 2.36 -11.81
N PHE A 287 -16.01 1.78 -12.70
CA PHE A 287 -15.65 2.42 -13.96
C PHE A 287 -16.85 2.60 -14.91
N ALA A 288 -17.72 1.61 -15.04
CA ALA A 288 -18.89 1.72 -15.88
C ALA A 288 -19.86 2.84 -15.46
N ARG A 289 -19.95 3.13 -14.15
CA ARG A 289 -20.80 4.18 -13.60
C ARG A 289 -20.17 5.57 -13.64
N HIS A 290 -18.86 5.64 -13.47
CA HIS A 290 -18.20 6.89 -13.08
C HIS A 290 -17.09 7.33 -14.03
N ASP A 291 -16.87 6.66 -15.14
CA ASP A 291 -15.90 7.10 -16.15
C ASP A 291 -16.18 8.55 -16.59
N GLY A 292 -15.15 9.39 -16.56
CA GLY A 292 -15.24 10.82 -16.89
C GLY A 292 -15.91 11.67 -15.81
N GLN A 293 -16.04 11.18 -14.57
CA GLN A 293 -16.68 11.89 -13.45
C GLN A 293 -15.72 12.14 -12.29
N ALA A 294 -16.07 13.15 -11.50
CA ALA A 294 -15.45 13.47 -10.22
C ALA A 294 -16.37 12.99 -9.07
N VAL A 295 -15.92 12.00 -8.30
CA VAL A 295 -16.77 11.23 -7.38
C VAL A 295 -16.18 11.14 -5.97
N THR A 296 -16.84 10.39 -5.09
CA THR A 296 -16.53 10.27 -3.67
C THR A 296 -16.12 8.84 -3.27
N CYS A 297 -15.52 8.70 -2.09
CA CYS A 297 -15.27 7.38 -1.50
C CYS A 297 -16.57 6.56 -1.34
N GLU A 298 -17.71 7.23 -1.09
CA GLU A 298 -19.02 6.59 -0.97
C GLU A 298 -19.46 5.94 -2.29
N ASP A 299 -19.19 6.58 -3.44
CA ASP A 299 -19.51 6.05 -4.77
C ASP A 299 -18.73 4.75 -5.05
N PHE A 300 -17.45 4.71 -4.62
CA PHE A 300 -16.63 3.51 -4.69
C PHE A 300 -17.21 2.37 -3.84
N VAL A 301 -17.50 2.63 -2.55
CA VAL A 301 -18.07 1.62 -1.64
C VAL A 301 -19.43 1.14 -2.14
N ALA A 302 -20.26 2.04 -2.68
CA ALA A 302 -21.57 1.68 -3.24
C ALA A 302 -21.46 0.77 -4.48
N ALA A 303 -20.41 0.93 -5.30
CA ALA A 303 -20.14 0.01 -6.40
C ALA A 303 -19.75 -1.39 -5.89
N MET A 304 -18.95 -1.48 -4.81
CA MET A 304 -18.58 -2.74 -4.18
C MET A 304 -19.78 -3.45 -3.53
N GLU A 305 -20.64 -2.71 -2.83
CA GLU A 305 -21.91 -3.25 -2.28
C GLU A 305 -22.81 -3.81 -3.40
N ALA A 306 -23.01 -3.04 -4.44
CA ALA A 306 -23.88 -3.44 -5.54
C ALA A 306 -23.38 -4.69 -6.29
N ALA A 307 -22.07 -4.84 -6.44
CA ALA A 307 -21.46 -5.98 -7.13
C ALA A 307 -21.42 -7.26 -6.28
N SER A 308 -21.37 -7.11 -4.96
CA SER A 308 -21.21 -8.24 -4.03
C SER A 308 -22.50 -8.66 -3.33
N GLY A 309 -23.44 -7.73 -3.14
CA GLY A 309 -24.61 -7.90 -2.27
C GLY A 309 -24.28 -7.84 -0.77
N VAL A 310 -23.03 -7.58 -0.40
CA VAL A 310 -22.60 -7.45 1.00
C VAL A 310 -22.90 -6.04 1.51
N ASN A 311 -23.53 -5.92 2.67
CA ASN A 311 -23.80 -4.64 3.30
C ASN A 311 -22.51 -4.07 3.92
N LEU A 312 -22.04 -2.93 3.39
CA LEU A 312 -20.86 -2.22 3.86
C LEU A 312 -21.20 -0.91 4.62
N THR A 313 -22.46 -0.74 5.05
CA THR A 313 -22.89 0.48 5.76
C THR A 313 -22.04 0.75 7.00
N GLN A 314 -21.86 -0.23 7.87
CA GLN A 314 -21.01 -0.10 9.05
C GLN A 314 -19.52 0.06 8.67
N PHE A 315 -19.08 -0.57 7.60
CA PHE A 315 -17.71 -0.51 7.12
C PHE A 315 -17.27 0.93 6.76
N ARG A 316 -18.20 1.80 6.34
CA ARG A 316 -17.93 3.21 6.00
C ARG A 316 -17.32 4.00 7.17
N ARG A 317 -17.46 3.54 8.41
CA ARG A 317 -16.81 4.14 9.58
C ARG A 317 -15.28 4.16 9.47
N TRP A 318 -14.67 3.25 8.73
CA TRP A 318 -13.23 3.25 8.49
C TRP A 318 -12.74 4.51 7.76
N TYR A 319 -13.59 5.11 6.92
CA TYR A 319 -13.27 6.37 6.25
C TYR A 319 -13.41 7.61 7.15
N ALA A 320 -14.21 7.54 8.19
CA ALA A 320 -14.56 8.68 9.03
C ALA A 320 -13.86 8.70 10.39
N ARG A 321 -13.33 7.55 10.85
CA ARG A 321 -12.69 7.41 12.16
C ARG A 321 -11.19 7.48 12.08
N ALA A 322 -10.58 8.26 12.97
CA ALA A 322 -9.13 8.31 13.18
C ALA A 322 -8.70 7.28 14.23
N GLY A 323 -7.42 6.96 14.28
CA GLY A 323 -6.83 6.04 15.26
C GLY A 323 -6.81 4.58 14.79
N THR A 324 -5.94 3.79 15.43
CA THR A 324 -5.75 2.37 15.14
C THR A 324 -6.49 1.54 16.19
N PRO A 325 -7.46 0.67 15.80
CA PRO A 325 -8.19 -0.17 16.74
C PRO A 325 -7.27 -1.18 17.44
N ARG A 326 -7.65 -1.55 18.68
CA ARG A 326 -7.11 -2.73 19.37
C ARG A 326 -8.10 -3.87 19.26
N LEU A 327 -7.61 -5.03 18.88
CA LEU A 327 -8.32 -6.29 18.81
C LEU A 327 -7.79 -7.23 19.89
N HIS A 328 -8.55 -7.41 20.98
CA HIS A 328 -8.25 -8.41 21.98
C HIS A 328 -8.90 -9.73 21.60
N ALA A 329 -8.13 -10.83 21.65
CA ALA A 329 -8.59 -12.17 21.28
C ALA A 329 -8.39 -13.16 22.45
N ALA A 330 -9.38 -14.02 22.67
CA ALA A 330 -9.30 -15.12 23.62
C ALA A 330 -9.82 -16.41 22.97
N GLY A 331 -8.99 -17.46 22.95
CA GLY A 331 -9.32 -18.76 22.39
C GLY A 331 -9.49 -19.83 23.46
N GLN A 332 -10.47 -20.72 23.32
CA GLN A 332 -10.68 -21.86 24.20
C GLN A 332 -11.04 -23.10 23.39
N TYR A 333 -10.38 -24.22 23.69
CA TYR A 333 -10.66 -25.52 23.07
C TYR A 333 -11.30 -26.47 24.07
N ASP A 334 -12.43 -27.04 23.67
CA ASP A 334 -13.11 -28.15 24.39
C ASP A 334 -12.83 -29.44 23.64
N ALA A 335 -11.97 -30.30 24.24
CA ALA A 335 -11.56 -31.56 23.63
C ALA A 335 -12.70 -32.59 23.60
N ALA A 336 -13.64 -32.56 24.57
CA ALA A 336 -14.77 -33.49 24.61
C ALA A 336 -15.80 -33.14 23.52
N ALA A 337 -16.04 -31.87 23.30
CA ALA A 337 -16.95 -31.38 22.25
C ALA A 337 -16.26 -31.23 20.89
N LYS A 338 -14.93 -31.37 20.80
CA LYS A 338 -14.12 -31.02 19.60
C LYS A 338 -14.42 -29.64 19.06
N ARG A 339 -14.50 -28.70 19.97
CA ARG A 339 -14.96 -27.34 19.68
C ARG A 339 -13.89 -26.31 20.04
N PHE A 340 -13.60 -25.39 19.13
CA PHE A 340 -12.80 -24.20 19.43
C PHE A 340 -13.68 -22.97 19.44
N THR A 341 -13.60 -22.19 20.50
CA THR A 341 -14.35 -20.94 20.68
C THR A 341 -13.37 -19.77 20.69
N LEU A 342 -13.61 -18.78 19.83
CA LEU A 342 -12.82 -17.56 19.71
C LEU A 342 -13.68 -16.36 20.06
N THR A 343 -13.32 -15.63 21.11
CA THR A 343 -13.97 -14.36 21.49
C THR A 343 -13.06 -13.22 21.08
N LEU A 344 -13.61 -12.27 20.31
CA LEU A 344 -12.93 -11.09 19.80
C LEU A 344 -13.60 -9.84 20.41
N THR A 345 -12.78 -8.94 20.96
CA THR A 345 -13.23 -7.66 21.50
C THR A 345 -12.45 -6.53 20.85
N GLN A 346 -13.15 -5.54 20.27
CA GLN A 346 -12.53 -4.38 19.67
C GLN A 346 -12.69 -3.14 20.52
N THR A 347 -11.64 -2.32 20.55
CA THR A 347 -11.66 -0.98 21.18
C THR A 347 -10.95 0.01 20.27
N LEU A 348 -11.43 1.25 20.25
CA LEU A 348 -10.79 2.36 19.57
C LEU A 348 -10.74 3.55 20.52
N ALA A 349 -9.53 3.96 20.86
CA ALA A 349 -9.32 5.10 21.76
C ALA A 349 -9.73 6.41 21.06
N PRO A 350 -10.36 7.35 21.77
CA PRO A 350 -10.63 8.68 21.24
C PRO A 350 -9.34 9.39 20.84
N THR A 351 -9.35 10.04 19.68
CA THR A 351 -8.23 10.81 19.16
C THR A 351 -8.40 12.31 19.41
N ALA A 352 -7.31 13.07 19.31
CA ALA A 352 -7.37 14.54 19.36
C ALA A 352 -8.23 15.12 18.23
N TYR A 353 -8.32 14.44 17.08
CA TYR A 353 -9.21 14.83 15.99
C TYR A 353 -10.68 14.76 16.40
N GLU A 354 -11.13 13.65 16.94
CA GLU A 354 -12.51 13.47 17.40
C GLU A 354 -12.86 14.43 18.56
N ALA A 355 -11.91 14.70 19.47
CA ALA A 355 -12.09 15.69 20.52
C ALA A 355 -12.39 17.09 19.94
N ARG A 356 -11.59 17.53 18.94
CA ARG A 356 -11.82 18.81 18.24
C ARG A 356 -13.18 18.87 17.52
N LEU A 357 -13.63 17.77 16.90
CA LEU A 357 -14.94 17.72 16.26
C LEU A 357 -16.06 17.91 17.30
N ARG A 358 -15.98 17.24 18.46
CA ARG A 358 -16.96 17.39 19.56
C ARG A 358 -16.98 18.81 20.12
N GLU A 359 -15.81 19.42 20.33
CA GLU A 359 -15.69 20.82 20.78
C GLU A 359 -16.30 21.79 19.74
N ALA A 360 -16.18 21.50 18.46
CA ALA A 360 -16.78 22.29 17.38
C ALA A 360 -18.27 21.99 17.16
N GLY A 361 -18.89 21.07 17.93
CA GLY A 361 -20.27 20.65 17.73
C GLY A 361 -20.52 19.88 16.44
N LEU A 362 -19.47 19.29 15.85
CA LEU A 362 -19.55 18.49 14.63
C LEU A 362 -19.83 17.02 14.97
N PRO A 363 -20.51 16.27 14.09
CA PRO A 363 -20.79 14.86 14.32
C PRO A 363 -19.50 14.03 14.34
N VAL A 364 -19.45 13.07 15.25
CA VAL A 364 -18.41 12.06 15.35
C VAL A 364 -19.05 10.70 15.15
N GLU A 365 -18.51 9.91 14.24
CA GLU A 365 -18.93 8.52 14.09
C GLU A 365 -18.51 7.70 15.30
N ASP A 366 -19.46 7.07 15.95
CA ASP A 366 -19.26 6.23 17.13
C ASP A 366 -19.66 4.77 16.86
N GLY A 367 -19.27 3.88 17.78
CA GLY A 367 -19.60 2.46 17.74
C GLY A 367 -18.52 1.58 17.10
N PRO A 368 -18.75 0.26 17.08
CA PRO A 368 -17.77 -0.70 16.59
C PRO A 368 -17.53 -0.54 15.09
N LEU A 369 -16.30 -0.87 14.67
CA LEU A 369 -15.94 -0.98 13.26
C LEU A 369 -16.33 -2.37 12.71
N HIS A 370 -16.51 -2.49 11.41
CA HIS A 370 -16.60 -3.78 10.75
C HIS A 370 -15.18 -4.25 10.39
N ILE A 371 -14.63 -5.18 11.16
CA ILE A 371 -13.25 -5.66 11.02
C ILE A 371 -13.26 -7.07 10.42
N PRO A 372 -12.69 -7.29 9.22
CA PRO A 372 -12.45 -8.63 8.70
C PRO A 372 -11.28 -9.27 9.45
N VAL A 373 -11.54 -10.39 10.11
CA VAL A 373 -10.50 -11.16 10.82
C VAL A 373 -10.31 -12.49 10.10
N ALA A 374 -9.24 -12.60 9.33
CA ALA A 374 -8.85 -13.84 8.66
C ALA A 374 -8.19 -14.79 9.67
N VAL A 375 -8.75 -15.98 9.82
CA VAL A 375 -8.40 -16.95 10.86
C VAL A 375 -8.04 -18.30 10.27
N GLY A 376 -6.93 -18.89 10.73
CA GLY A 376 -6.58 -20.29 10.58
C GLY A 376 -6.50 -20.97 11.95
N LEU A 377 -6.73 -22.27 11.98
CA LEU A 377 -6.50 -23.10 13.16
C LEU A 377 -5.47 -24.17 12.78
N VAL A 378 -4.23 -24.02 13.27
CA VAL A 378 -3.11 -24.92 12.93
C VAL A 378 -3.07 -26.05 13.95
N LEU A 379 -3.21 -27.28 13.46
CA LEU A 379 -3.23 -28.50 14.29
C LEU A 379 -1.80 -28.90 14.75
N PRO A 380 -1.66 -29.76 15.75
CA PRO A 380 -0.36 -30.19 16.26
C PRO A 380 0.56 -30.85 15.23
N ASP A 381 0.00 -31.41 14.16
CA ASP A 381 0.75 -32.01 13.03
C ASP A 381 1.17 -30.96 11.97
N GLY A 382 0.79 -29.73 12.17
CA GLY A 382 1.09 -28.60 11.26
C GLY A 382 0.08 -28.40 10.13
N SER A 383 -0.97 -29.23 10.05
CA SER A 383 -2.04 -29.03 9.06
C SER A 383 -3.06 -27.98 9.53
N ASP A 384 -3.76 -27.37 8.59
CA ASP A 384 -4.91 -26.50 8.92
C ASP A 384 -6.15 -27.33 9.22
N ALA A 385 -6.92 -26.95 10.26
CA ALA A 385 -8.18 -27.60 10.61
C ALA A 385 -9.29 -27.35 9.56
N PHE A 386 -9.14 -26.31 8.72
CA PHE A 386 -10.13 -25.96 7.71
C PHE A 386 -9.67 -26.41 6.32
N LEU A 387 -10.59 -26.98 5.52
CA LEU A 387 -10.30 -27.34 4.12
C LEU A 387 -9.87 -26.13 3.27
N ALA A 388 -10.46 -24.98 3.52
CA ALA A 388 -10.11 -23.72 2.85
C ALA A 388 -8.90 -23.01 3.48
N GLN A 389 -8.23 -23.64 4.46
CA GLN A 389 -7.11 -23.11 5.26
C GLN A 389 -7.46 -21.86 6.07
N THR A 390 -8.08 -20.85 5.47
CA THR A 390 -8.43 -19.57 6.10
C THR A 390 -9.92 -19.30 6.03
N ARG A 391 -10.50 -18.83 7.14
CA ARG A 391 -11.87 -18.30 7.21
C ARG A 391 -11.83 -16.83 7.55
N VAL A 392 -12.64 -16.02 6.89
CA VAL A 392 -12.80 -14.59 7.20
C VAL A 392 -14.02 -14.42 8.11
N LEU A 393 -13.78 -13.91 9.32
CA LEU A 393 -14.83 -13.56 10.27
C LEU A 393 -15.17 -12.07 10.11
N SER A 394 -16.46 -11.77 10.17
CA SER A 394 -16.96 -10.38 10.22
C SER A 394 -17.18 -9.99 11.66
N LEU A 395 -16.24 -9.25 12.27
CA LEU A 395 -16.42 -8.67 13.59
C LEU A 395 -17.16 -7.34 13.44
N THR A 396 -18.43 -7.30 13.84
CA THR A 396 -19.31 -6.14 13.74
C THR A 396 -19.74 -5.59 15.08
N GLU A 397 -19.57 -6.36 16.15
CA GLU A 397 -19.92 -5.98 17.53
C GLU A 397 -18.66 -5.55 18.30
N THR A 398 -18.87 -4.85 19.42
CA THR A 398 -17.77 -4.54 20.35
C THR A 398 -17.11 -5.79 20.89
N CYS A 399 -17.91 -6.83 21.18
CA CYS A 399 -17.45 -8.16 21.60
C CYS A 399 -18.30 -9.21 20.90
N GLN A 400 -17.67 -10.15 20.24
CA GLN A 400 -18.35 -11.20 19.47
C GLN A 400 -17.62 -12.53 19.61
N THR A 401 -18.39 -13.61 19.75
CA THR A 401 -17.86 -14.98 19.90
C THR A 401 -18.15 -15.80 18.64
N PHE A 402 -17.12 -16.49 18.17
CA PHE A 402 -17.18 -17.38 17.01
C PHE A 402 -16.87 -18.82 17.46
N VAL A 403 -17.64 -19.76 16.97
CA VAL A 403 -17.53 -21.17 17.34
C VAL A 403 -17.15 -22.00 16.11
N PHE A 404 -16.15 -22.86 16.28
CA PHE A 404 -15.67 -23.78 15.27
C PHE A 404 -15.86 -25.20 15.79
N GLU A 405 -16.71 -25.95 15.11
CA GLU A 405 -17.03 -27.35 15.43
C GLU A 405 -16.09 -28.30 14.67
N ASP A 406 -16.05 -29.54 15.12
CA ASP A 406 -15.31 -30.66 14.51
C ASP A 406 -13.79 -30.43 14.42
N ILE A 407 -13.21 -29.72 15.40
CA ILE A 407 -11.77 -29.53 15.50
C ILE A 407 -11.14 -30.75 16.16
N PRO A 408 -10.31 -31.55 15.46
CA PRO A 408 -9.93 -32.89 15.91
C PRO A 408 -8.94 -32.89 17.07
N ALA A 409 -8.16 -31.82 17.26
CA ALA A 409 -7.15 -31.70 18.32
C ALA A 409 -7.02 -30.22 18.72
N THR A 410 -6.36 -29.95 19.85
CA THR A 410 -6.09 -28.57 20.32
C THR A 410 -5.31 -27.79 19.26
N PRO A 411 -5.93 -26.80 18.61
CA PRO A 411 -5.25 -26.00 17.56
C PRO A 411 -4.50 -24.85 18.17
N VAL A 412 -3.53 -24.31 17.43
CA VAL A 412 -2.99 -22.97 17.62
C VAL A 412 -3.71 -22.03 16.67
N ALA A 413 -4.37 -21.00 17.21
CA ALA A 413 -5.07 -20.02 16.38
C ALA A 413 -4.10 -19.04 15.72
N SER A 414 -4.23 -18.88 14.41
CA SER A 414 -3.54 -17.92 13.57
C SER A 414 -4.54 -16.83 13.18
N LEU A 415 -4.37 -15.62 13.70
CA LEU A 415 -5.31 -14.50 13.54
C LEU A 415 -4.74 -13.44 12.62
N LEU A 416 -5.61 -12.72 11.91
CA LEU A 416 -5.26 -11.67 10.95
C LEU A 416 -4.31 -12.18 9.84
N ARG A 417 -4.56 -13.39 9.31
CA ARG A 417 -3.79 -13.91 8.18
C ARG A 417 -3.75 -12.91 7.04
N ASP A 418 -2.60 -12.78 6.38
CA ASP A 418 -2.30 -11.76 5.37
C ASP A 418 -2.54 -10.32 5.87
N PHE A 419 -2.44 -10.10 7.19
CA PHE A 419 -2.76 -8.84 7.87
C PHE A 419 -4.11 -8.28 7.44
N SER A 420 -5.17 -9.06 7.62
CA SER A 420 -6.51 -8.79 7.10
C SER A 420 -7.18 -7.51 7.58
N ALA A 421 -6.63 -6.84 8.60
CA ALA A 421 -7.07 -5.52 9.07
C ALA A 421 -5.93 -4.75 9.77
N PRO A 422 -5.86 -3.41 9.62
CA PRO A 422 -4.86 -2.56 10.25
C PRO A 422 -5.23 -2.28 11.71
N VAL A 423 -4.93 -3.24 12.59
CA VAL A 423 -5.25 -3.20 14.01
C VAL A 423 -4.05 -3.65 14.86
N HIS A 424 -4.03 -3.24 16.12
CA HIS A 424 -3.15 -3.84 17.11
C HIS A 424 -3.79 -5.12 17.65
N LEU A 425 -3.17 -6.26 17.41
CA LEU A 425 -3.62 -7.54 17.95
C LEU A 425 -3.05 -7.77 19.36
N ASP A 426 -3.94 -7.95 20.32
CA ASP A 426 -3.65 -8.37 21.68
C ASP A 426 -4.18 -9.79 21.87
N PHE A 427 -3.27 -10.77 21.71
CA PHE A 427 -3.57 -12.19 21.78
C PHE A 427 -2.42 -12.91 22.48
N GLU A 428 -2.72 -13.46 23.66
CA GLU A 428 -1.75 -14.24 24.44
C GLU A 428 -1.49 -15.59 23.76
N GLN A 429 -0.25 -15.84 23.46
CA GLN A 429 0.25 -17.11 22.92
C GLN A 429 1.58 -17.43 23.60
N THR A 430 1.80 -18.70 23.91
CA THR A 430 3.06 -19.18 24.46
C THR A 430 4.17 -19.16 23.40
N ASP A 431 5.44 -19.21 23.83
CA ASP A 431 6.56 -19.30 22.91
C ASP A 431 6.53 -20.59 22.08
N THR A 432 5.96 -21.67 22.62
CA THR A 432 5.77 -22.93 21.89
C THR A 432 4.73 -22.77 20.78
N GLU A 433 3.63 -22.07 21.04
CA GLU A 433 2.61 -21.78 20.01
C GLU A 433 3.15 -20.85 18.92
N LEU A 434 3.91 -19.80 19.29
CA LEU A 434 4.56 -18.93 18.30
C LEU A 434 5.58 -19.68 17.45
N ALA A 435 6.40 -20.57 18.06
CA ALA A 435 7.34 -21.41 17.32
C ALA A 435 6.63 -22.39 16.39
N HIS A 436 5.47 -22.92 16.80
CA HIS A 436 4.63 -23.79 15.98
C HIS A 436 4.07 -23.03 14.75
N LEU A 437 3.49 -21.84 14.94
CA LEU A 437 3.02 -20.99 13.84
C LEU A 437 4.17 -20.58 12.89
N MET A 438 5.32 -20.19 13.42
CA MET A 438 6.50 -19.84 12.62
C MET A 438 6.93 -20.99 11.70
N ALA A 439 6.77 -22.25 12.16
CA ALA A 439 7.17 -23.43 11.42
C ALA A 439 6.10 -23.93 10.45
N HIS A 440 4.82 -23.82 10.79
CA HIS A 440 3.76 -24.61 10.18
C HIS A 440 2.58 -23.81 9.63
N ASP A 441 2.41 -22.52 9.99
CA ASP A 441 1.30 -21.74 9.45
C ASP A 441 1.33 -21.75 7.92
N SER A 442 0.21 -22.04 7.29
CA SER A 442 0.08 -21.99 5.82
C SER A 442 0.16 -20.55 5.28
N ASP A 443 -0.16 -19.55 6.12
CA ASP A 443 -0.04 -18.14 5.79
C ASP A 443 1.39 -17.63 6.00
N ALA A 444 2.03 -17.16 4.92
CA ALA A 444 3.43 -16.74 4.95
C ALA A 444 3.65 -15.47 5.79
N PHE A 445 2.67 -14.54 5.79
CA PHE A 445 2.74 -13.34 6.63
C PHE A 445 2.69 -13.74 8.11
N ASN A 446 1.76 -14.60 8.50
CA ASN A 446 1.62 -15.03 9.90
C ASN A 446 2.81 -15.89 10.38
N ARG A 447 3.47 -16.66 9.50
CA ARG A 447 4.76 -17.28 9.86
C ARG A 447 5.80 -16.24 10.24
N TRP A 448 5.94 -15.18 9.42
CA TRP A 448 6.83 -14.08 9.71
C TRP A 448 6.44 -13.34 10.99
N GLU A 449 5.17 -13.03 11.18
CA GLU A 449 4.65 -12.32 12.36
C GLU A 449 4.91 -13.10 13.65
N ALA A 450 4.67 -14.42 13.65
CA ALA A 450 4.97 -15.27 14.79
C ALA A 450 6.47 -15.26 15.12
N GLY A 451 7.33 -15.32 14.11
CA GLY A 451 8.78 -15.18 14.25
C GLY A 451 9.21 -13.83 14.84
N GLN A 452 8.61 -12.73 14.38
CA GLN A 452 8.88 -11.37 14.90
C GLN A 452 8.43 -11.23 16.35
N ARG A 453 7.27 -11.75 16.71
CA ARG A 453 6.78 -11.75 18.12
C ARG A 453 7.70 -12.56 19.03
N LEU A 454 8.13 -13.72 18.58
CA LEU A 454 9.07 -14.57 19.34
C LEU A 454 10.46 -13.91 19.47
N ALA A 455 11.00 -13.36 18.37
CA ALA A 455 12.27 -12.63 18.38
C ALA A 455 12.21 -11.39 19.29
N THR A 456 11.09 -10.67 19.30
CA THR A 456 10.88 -9.53 20.21
C THR A 456 10.97 -9.96 21.68
N ARG A 457 10.33 -11.08 22.08
CA ARG A 457 10.41 -11.59 23.46
C ARG A 457 11.84 -11.97 23.84
N VAL A 458 12.55 -12.68 22.95
CA VAL A 458 13.96 -13.05 23.17
C VAL A 458 14.82 -11.80 23.33
N LEU A 459 14.65 -10.81 22.46
CA LEU A 459 15.40 -9.55 22.53
C LEU A 459 15.09 -8.75 23.80
N LEU A 460 13.83 -8.71 24.24
CA LEU A 460 13.44 -8.05 25.50
C LEU A 460 14.10 -8.69 26.72
N ALA A 461 14.25 -10.02 26.74
CA ALA A 461 15.00 -10.73 27.78
C ALA A 461 16.50 -10.33 27.74
N GLY A 462 17.09 -10.24 26.54
CA GLY A 462 18.47 -9.76 26.37
C GLY A 462 18.65 -8.31 26.80
N ILE A 463 17.73 -7.43 26.45
CA ILE A 463 17.74 -6.01 26.85
C ILE A 463 17.69 -5.89 28.37
N ALA A 464 16.89 -6.72 29.06
CA ALA A 464 16.78 -6.71 30.51
C ALA A 464 18.13 -7.01 31.24
N VAL A 465 19.02 -7.74 30.59
CA VAL A 465 20.38 -8.06 31.12
C VAL A 465 21.47 -7.20 30.46
N GLY A 466 21.08 -6.10 29.78
CA GLY A 466 22.01 -5.17 29.13
C GLY A 466 22.64 -5.71 27.85
N GLY A 467 22.07 -6.73 27.23
CA GLY A 467 22.54 -7.36 25.98
C GLY A 467 23.84 -8.12 26.14
N ARG A 468 24.10 -8.68 27.31
CA ARG A 468 25.36 -9.40 27.63
C ARG A 468 25.12 -10.89 27.83
N GLY A 469 26.10 -11.72 27.41
CA GLY A 469 26.01 -13.18 27.49
C GLY A 469 24.97 -13.76 26.50
N ASN A 470 24.86 -15.10 26.49
CA ASN A 470 23.96 -15.84 25.59
C ASN A 470 22.84 -16.60 26.30
N ASP A 471 22.85 -16.61 27.65
CA ASP A 471 21.93 -17.42 28.46
C ASP A 471 20.45 -17.03 28.28
N TRP A 472 20.19 -15.85 27.74
CA TRP A 472 18.86 -15.34 27.43
C TRP A 472 18.34 -15.77 26.04
N ILE A 473 19.19 -16.44 25.21
CA ILE A 473 18.82 -16.93 23.88
C ILE A 473 18.37 -18.38 24.00
N PRO A 474 17.06 -18.68 23.83
CA PRO A 474 16.58 -20.05 23.92
C PRO A 474 17.06 -20.90 22.74
N ALA A 475 17.53 -22.14 23.02
CA ALA A 475 17.91 -23.09 21.97
C ALA A 475 16.76 -23.41 21.00
N SER A 476 15.50 -23.37 21.48
CA SER A 476 14.30 -23.54 20.66
C SER A 476 14.15 -22.45 19.60
N PHE A 477 14.49 -21.20 19.93
CA PHE A 477 14.49 -20.07 18.98
C PHE A 477 15.53 -20.28 17.88
N VAL A 478 16.76 -20.62 18.26
CA VAL A 478 17.86 -20.92 17.31
C VAL A 478 17.48 -22.07 16.38
N THR A 479 16.87 -23.13 16.93
CA THR A 479 16.37 -24.26 16.12
C THR A 479 15.28 -23.83 15.14
N ALA A 480 14.36 -22.95 15.55
CA ALA A 480 13.32 -22.42 14.66
C ALA A 480 13.93 -21.57 13.52
N CYS A 481 14.90 -20.70 13.83
CA CYS A 481 15.63 -19.94 12.81
C CYS A 481 16.39 -20.84 11.83
N ALA A 482 17.06 -21.89 12.32
CA ALA A 482 17.75 -22.85 11.47
C ALA A 482 16.79 -23.56 10.48
N ARG A 483 15.59 -23.94 10.93
CA ARG A 483 14.55 -24.52 10.05
C ARG A 483 14.07 -23.55 8.96
N VAL A 484 13.88 -22.29 9.32
CA VAL A 484 13.52 -21.24 8.34
C VAL A 484 14.61 -21.09 7.29
N LEU A 485 15.88 -21.01 7.72
CA LEU A 485 17.02 -20.92 6.82
C LEU A 485 17.11 -22.15 5.89
N GLU A 486 17.01 -23.35 6.44
CA GLU A 486 17.01 -24.59 5.66
C GLU A 486 15.88 -24.65 4.63
N ALA A 487 14.67 -24.23 5.02
CA ALA A 487 13.54 -24.14 4.09
C ALA A 487 13.80 -23.13 2.96
N GLY A 488 14.39 -21.99 3.27
CA GLY A 488 14.80 -20.99 2.30
C GLY A 488 15.84 -21.50 1.31
N LEU A 489 16.84 -22.26 1.79
CA LEU A 489 17.91 -22.82 0.96
C LEU A 489 17.46 -23.99 0.07
N ARG A 490 16.47 -24.76 0.49
CA ARG A 490 15.94 -25.93 -0.26
C ARG A 490 14.74 -25.59 -1.14
N GLY A 491 14.14 -24.43 -0.92
CA GLY A 491 12.87 -24.06 -1.54
C GLY A 491 13.01 -23.61 -2.99
N VAL A 492 11.86 -23.54 -3.63
CA VAL A 492 11.68 -22.95 -4.96
C VAL A 492 11.65 -21.41 -4.87
N ARG A 493 11.49 -20.75 -6.02
CA ARG A 493 11.36 -19.30 -6.19
C ARG A 493 10.69 -18.61 -4.99
N ASP A 494 11.28 -17.55 -4.51
CA ASP A 494 10.87 -16.69 -3.38
C ASP A 494 11.13 -17.24 -1.96
N SER A 495 11.47 -18.54 -1.80
CA SER A 495 11.73 -19.11 -0.47
C SER A 495 12.92 -18.46 0.23
N ALA A 496 13.99 -18.12 -0.50
CA ALA A 496 15.17 -17.47 0.04
C ALA A 496 14.86 -16.03 0.49
N ALA A 497 14.09 -15.29 -0.31
CA ALA A 497 13.68 -13.93 0.02
C ALA A 497 12.76 -13.90 1.27
N LEU A 498 11.80 -14.84 1.35
CA LEU A 498 10.95 -14.98 2.53
C LEU A 498 11.75 -15.38 3.77
N ALA A 499 12.73 -16.28 3.64
CA ALA A 499 13.60 -16.65 4.75
C ALA A 499 14.46 -15.47 5.22
N ALA A 500 14.97 -14.65 4.31
CA ALA A 500 15.70 -13.43 4.63
C ALA A 500 14.81 -12.44 5.41
N GLU A 501 13.56 -12.25 5.00
CA GLU A 501 12.60 -11.41 5.72
C GLU A 501 12.26 -11.99 7.11
N ALA A 502 12.04 -13.30 7.21
CA ALA A 502 11.71 -13.97 8.47
C ALA A 502 12.87 -13.96 9.48
N LEU A 503 14.11 -13.98 9.02
CA LEU A 503 15.32 -13.92 9.86
C LEU A 503 15.79 -12.48 10.12
N THR A 504 15.19 -11.48 9.50
CA THR A 504 15.46 -10.08 9.80
C THR A 504 14.85 -9.72 11.15
N LEU A 505 15.72 -9.39 12.12
CA LEU A 505 15.30 -9.07 13.49
C LEU A 505 14.49 -7.78 13.57
N PRO A 506 13.55 -7.65 14.54
CA PRO A 506 12.84 -6.41 14.82
C PRO A 506 13.78 -5.21 14.89
N ALA A 507 13.36 -4.07 14.31
CA ALA A 507 14.14 -2.84 14.31
C ALA A 507 14.33 -2.30 15.73
N GLU A 508 15.42 -1.57 15.96
CA GLU A 508 15.72 -0.98 17.29
C GLU A 508 14.62 -0.02 17.75
N GLN A 509 14.05 0.73 16.82
CA GLN A 509 12.92 1.62 17.09
C GLN A 509 11.69 0.85 17.59
N VAL A 510 11.34 -0.26 16.94
CA VAL A 510 10.21 -1.11 17.36
C VAL A 510 10.41 -1.66 18.77
N LEU A 511 11.65 -2.10 19.08
CA LEU A 511 11.99 -2.57 20.42
C LEU A 511 11.92 -1.45 21.47
N ALA A 512 12.36 -0.25 21.11
CA ALA A 512 12.28 0.93 21.99
C ALA A 512 10.82 1.27 22.31
N GLU A 513 9.94 1.24 21.32
CA GLU A 513 8.48 1.47 21.51
C GLU A 513 7.85 0.41 22.42
N VAL A 514 8.22 -0.88 22.25
CA VAL A 514 7.74 -1.96 23.13
C VAL A 514 8.22 -1.76 24.56
N VAL A 515 9.51 -1.40 24.77
CA VAL A 515 10.09 -1.12 26.09
C VAL A 515 9.37 0.07 26.75
N ALA A 516 9.12 1.15 26.02
CA ALA A 516 8.37 2.31 26.49
C ALA A 516 6.93 1.96 26.83
N GLY A 517 6.26 1.15 26.01
CA GLY A 517 4.89 0.67 26.25
C GLY A 517 4.76 -0.18 27.52
N GLN A 518 5.85 -0.80 27.99
CA GLN A 518 5.94 -1.50 29.27
C GLN A 518 6.24 -0.57 30.48
N GLY A 519 6.30 0.74 30.27
CA GLY A 519 6.66 1.71 31.31
C GLY A 519 8.13 1.67 31.73
N ARG A 520 9.01 1.07 30.92
CA ARG A 520 10.44 0.92 31.19
C ARG A 520 11.24 2.05 30.51
N VAL A 521 12.38 2.40 31.11
CA VAL A 521 13.32 3.36 30.50
C VAL A 521 13.97 2.72 29.27
N ILE A 522 13.98 3.46 28.16
CA ILE A 522 14.67 3.03 26.93
C ILE A 522 16.18 3.17 27.14
N ASP A 523 16.91 2.05 26.99
CA ASP A 523 18.38 2.01 26.92
C ASP A 523 18.78 1.64 25.48
N PRO A 524 19.15 2.62 24.63
CA PRO A 524 19.52 2.36 23.24
C PRO A 524 20.72 1.41 23.10
N ASP A 525 21.68 1.52 24.01
CA ASP A 525 22.89 0.68 24.01
C ASP A 525 22.55 -0.78 24.36
N ALA A 526 21.64 -1.01 25.30
CA ALA A 526 21.17 -2.37 25.61
C ALA A 526 20.41 -2.98 24.45
N ILE A 527 19.55 -2.21 23.78
CA ILE A 527 18.80 -2.64 22.58
C ILE A 527 19.78 -3.01 21.46
N HIS A 528 20.73 -2.14 21.16
CA HIS A 528 21.73 -2.37 20.12
C HIS A 528 22.55 -3.63 20.41
N ARG A 529 23.11 -3.74 21.63
CA ARG A 529 23.90 -4.91 22.04
C ARG A 529 23.11 -6.21 21.95
N ALA A 530 21.88 -6.25 22.44
CA ALA A 530 21.05 -7.44 22.37
C ALA A 530 20.80 -7.88 20.92
N ARG A 531 20.50 -6.93 20.01
CA ARG A 531 20.32 -7.24 18.58
C ARG A 531 21.59 -7.78 17.93
N ILE A 532 22.75 -7.14 18.17
CA ILE A 532 24.02 -7.61 17.62
C ILE A 532 24.35 -9.00 18.16
N GLN A 533 24.19 -9.23 19.48
CA GLN A 533 24.44 -10.52 20.08
C GLN A 533 23.58 -11.64 19.49
N LEU A 534 22.27 -11.40 19.36
CA LEU A 534 21.36 -12.38 18.75
C LEU A 534 21.68 -12.64 17.27
N ARG A 535 22.06 -11.60 16.52
CA ARG A 535 22.43 -11.72 15.11
C ARG A 535 23.73 -12.53 14.90
N CYS A 536 24.67 -12.43 15.83
CA CYS A 536 25.95 -13.15 15.75
C CYS A 536 25.87 -14.59 16.27
N HIS A 537 24.84 -14.93 17.06
CA HIS A 537 24.60 -16.27 17.61
C HIS A 537 23.96 -17.19 16.59
#